data_d7aba55ddfca31979c87941bfd705fda
#
_entry.id   d7aba55ddfca31979c87941bfd705fda
#
_cell.length_a   1.000
_cell.length_b   1.000
_cell.length_c   1.000
_cell.angle_alpha   90.00
_cell.angle_beta   90.00
_cell.angle_gamma   90.00
#
_symmetry.space_group_name_H-M   'P 1'
#
loop_
_entity.id
_entity.type
_entity.pdbx_description
1 polymer ?
#
loop_
_entity_poly.entity_id
_entity_poly.type
_entity_poly.pdbx_seq_one_letter_code
_entity_poly.pdbx_strand_id
1 'polypeptide(L)'
;MGAFLEQFDDGEQTQFAAVTYRLPSGTLVVAFRGTDDSLVGWKEDFNMAFQYPVPAQVTAADYLARVAALWQNVPIVLTGHSKGGNLAVYAAMNAEDDVKDRIERIYSLDGPGFPEAVVNSFEYASVSDRIVKIVPDSSVVGHGVGNSRTLHRGEIRRGRHHAAFRVLLADARR
;
A
#
# COMPACT_ATOMS: atom_id res chain seq x y z
N MET A 1 17.56 -9.70 9.13
CA MET A 1 17.35 -10.70 8.08
C MET A 1 16.20 -10.18 7.22
N GLY A 2 16.32 -10.18 5.91
CA GLY A 2 15.31 -9.69 4.99
C GLY A 2 14.88 -10.80 4.02
N ALA A 3 13.66 -10.71 3.51
CA ALA A 3 13.19 -11.52 2.39
C ALA A 3 12.90 -10.56 1.22
N PHE A 4 13.23 -10.98 0.01
CA PHE A 4 13.00 -10.21 -1.22
C PHE A 4 12.30 -11.11 -2.25
N LEU A 5 11.32 -10.57 -2.93
CA LEU A 5 10.69 -11.20 -4.09
C LEU A 5 10.52 -10.15 -5.18
N GLU A 6 10.92 -10.50 -6.39
CA GLU A 6 10.63 -9.76 -7.61
C GLU A 6 10.00 -10.71 -8.64
N GLN A 7 8.93 -10.25 -9.26
CA GLN A 7 8.25 -10.97 -10.33
C GLN A 7 8.02 -10.01 -11.50
N PHE A 8 8.38 -10.45 -12.68
CA PHE A 8 8.19 -9.74 -13.93
C PHE A 8 7.61 -10.71 -14.96
N ASP A 9 6.45 -10.41 -15.50
CA ASP A 9 5.77 -11.22 -16.50
C ASP A 9 5.22 -10.33 -17.61
N ASP A 10 5.83 -10.40 -18.79
CA ASP A 10 5.43 -9.63 -19.98
C ASP A 10 4.09 -10.11 -20.54
N GLY A 11 3.77 -11.39 -20.42
CA GLY A 11 2.54 -11.99 -20.94
C GLY A 11 1.31 -11.58 -20.14
N GLU A 12 1.43 -11.56 -18.82
CA GLU A 12 0.38 -11.11 -17.89
C GLU A 12 0.45 -9.61 -17.59
N GLN A 13 1.42 -8.89 -18.17
CA GLN A 13 1.66 -7.46 -17.93
C GLN A 13 1.81 -7.15 -16.41
N THR A 14 2.49 -8.06 -15.70
CA THR A 14 2.68 -7.94 -14.25
C THR A 14 4.10 -7.51 -13.93
N GLN A 15 4.21 -6.42 -13.16
CA GLN A 15 5.44 -6.02 -12.52
C GLN A 15 5.21 -5.96 -11.00
N PHE A 16 5.89 -6.83 -10.29
CA PHE A 16 5.82 -6.90 -8.83
C PHE A 16 7.20 -7.01 -8.22
N ALA A 17 7.44 -6.24 -7.15
CA ALA A 17 8.57 -6.46 -6.26
C ALA A 17 8.19 -6.06 -4.83
N ALA A 18 8.64 -6.86 -3.88
CA ALA A 18 8.47 -6.59 -2.47
C ALA A 18 9.69 -7.01 -1.66
N VAL A 19 9.93 -6.32 -0.56
CA VAL A 19 10.99 -6.64 0.37
C VAL A 19 10.45 -6.60 1.79
N THR A 20 10.91 -7.52 2.63
CA THR A 20 10.57 -7.58 4.05
C THR A 20 11.81 -7.36 4.89
N TYR A 21 11.74 -6.40 5.81
CA TYR A 21 12.76 -6.12 6.80
C TYR A 21 12.25 -6.42 8.19
N ARG A 22 13.10 -6.97 9.05
CA ARG A 22 12.83 -7.06 10.47
C ARG A 22 13.58 -5.96 11.21
N LEU A 23 12.83 -5.11 11.89
CA LEU A 23 13.38 -4.03 12.71
C LEU A 23 14.00 -4.56 14.02
N PRO A 24 14.88 -3.80 14.67
CA PRO A 24 15.40 -4.16 16.02
C PRO A 24 14.29 -4.32 17.06
N SER A 25 13.15 -3.63 16.91
CA SER A 25 11.95 -3.79 17.75
C SER A 25 11.28 -5.18 17.61
N GLY A 26 11.66 -5.95 16.59
CA GLY A 26 11.01 -7.20 16.23
C GLY A 26 9.93 -7.05 15.16
N THR A 27 9.39 -5.86 14.93
CA THR A 27 8.35 -5.57 13.91
C THR A 27 8.85 -5.87 12.50
N LEU A 28 8.02 -6.48 11.68
CA LEU A 28 8.27 -6.64 10.25
C LEU A 28 7.78 -5.40 9.48
N VAL A 29 8.59 -4.93 8.55
CA VAL A 29 8.18 -3.94 7.55
C VAL A 29 8.17 -4.61 6.19
N VAL A 30 6.99 -4.69 5.59
CA VAL A 30 6.79 -5.18 4.23
C VAL A 30 6.64 -3.98 3.31
N ALA A 31 7.60 -3.78 2.42
CA ALA A 31 7.62 -2.67 1.48
C ALA A 31 7.38 -3.17 0.05
N PHE A 32 6.33 -2.65 -0.58
CA PHE A 32 5.98 -2.94 -1.97
C PHE A 32 6.54 -1.85 -2.87
N ARG A 33 7.23 -2.27 -3.94
CA ARG A 33 7.77 -1.33 -4.94
C ARG A 33 6.63 -0.75 -5.78
N GLY A 34 6.77 0.52 -6.12
CA GLY A 34 5.93 1.18 -7.12
C GLY A 34 6.30 0.76 -8.55
N THR A 35 5.70 1.46 -9.52
CA THR A 35 5.98 1.30 -10.94
C THR A 35 7.42 1.70 -11.24
N ASP A 36 8.08 0.94 -12.11
CA ASP A 36 9.33 1.38 -12.72
C ASP A 36 9.06 2.05 -14.09
N ASP A 37 10.12 2.50 -14.76
CA ASP A 37 10.03 3.14 -16.09
C ASP A 37 9.78 2.14 -17.24
N SER A 38 9.37 0.89 -16.94
CA SER A 38 9.06 -0.10 -17.96
C SER A 38 7.70 0.11 -18.59
N LEU A 39 7.55 -0.28 -19.87
CA LEU A 39 6.25 -0.26 -20.55
C LEU A 39 5.21 -1.15 -19.87
N VAL A 40 5.66 -2.23 -19.23
CA VAL A 40 4.78 -3.16 -18.49
C VAL A 40 4.22 -2.48 -17.26
N GLY A 41 5.06 -1.78 -16.48
CA GLY A 41 4.62 -1.03 -15.31
C GLY A 41 3.60 0.05 -15.66
N TRP A 42 3.83 0.82 -16.74
CA TRP A 42 2.89 1.84 -17.22
C TRP A 42 1.55 1.25 -17.66
N LYS A 43 1.55 0.10 -18.35
CA LYS A 43 0.32 -0.59 -18.75
C LYS A 43 -0.46 -1.10 -17.54
N GLU A 44 0.22 -1.64 -16.53
CA GLU A 44 -0.44 -2.12 -15.31
C GLU A 44 -1.05 -0.97 -14.52
N ASP A 45 -0.37 0.19 -14.42
CA ASP A 45 -0.93 1.39 -13.79
C ASP A 45 -2.18 1.89 -14.52
N PHE A 46 -2.17 1.85 -15.85
CA PHE A 46 -3.35 2.17 -16.66
C PHE A 46 -4.48 1.15 -16.42
N ASN A 47 -4.15 -0.14 -16.34
CA ASN A 47 -5.12 -1.20 -16.07
C ASN A 47 -5.76 -1.04 -14.68
N MET A 48 -5.02 -0.58 -13.66
CA MET A 48 -5.57 -0.33 -12.32
C MET A 48 -6.74 0.68 -12.32
N ALA A 49 -6.84 1.54 -13.34
CA ALA A 49 -7.97 2.46 -13.49
C ALA A 49 -9.25 1.78 -13.99
N PHE A 50 -9.14 0.63 -14.66
CA PHE A 50 -10.25 -0.05 -15.34
C PHE A 50 -10.47 -1.51 -14.92
N GLN A 51 -9.48 -2.12 -14.28
CA GLN A 51 -9.51 -3.52 -13.85
C GLN A 51 -9.23 -3.62 -12.35
N TYR A 52 -10.01 -4.45 -11.67
CA TYR A 52 -9.84 -4.75 -10.26
C TYR A 52 -10.27 -6.20 -9.98
N PRO A 53 -9.42 -7.01 -9.31
CA PRO A 53 -8.02 -6.73 -9.01
C PRO A 53 -7.11 -6.84 -10.24
N VAL A 54 -5.92 -6.20 -10.18
CA VAL A 54 -4.82 -6.47 -11.13
C VAL A 54 -3.90 -7.57 -10.60
N PRO A 55 -3.13 -8.28 -11.47
CA PRO A 55 -2.27 -9.39 -11.04
C PRO A 55 -1.29 -9.03 -9.91
N ALA A 56 -0.66 -7.84 -9.95
CA ALA A 56 0.24 -7.40 -8.90
C ALA A 56 -0.43 -7.26 -7.52
N GLN A 57 -1.71 -6.91 -7.46
CA GLN A 57 -2.47 -6.87 -6.22
C GLN A 57 -2.62 -8.25 -5.62
N VAL A 58 -2.98 -9.24 -6.42
CA VAL A 58 -3.09 -10.65 -5.99
C VAL A 58 -1.74 -11.16 -5.48
N THR A 59 -0.66 -10.90 -6.25
CA THR A 59 0.70 -11.28 -5.85
C THR A 59 1.12 -10.60 -4.54
N ALA A 60 0.69 -9.35 -4.29
CA ALA A 60 0.98 -8.66 -3.04
C ALA A 60 0.29 -9.33 -1.82
N ALA A 61 -0.96 -9.76 -1.98
CA ALA A 61 -1.67 -10.51 -0.93
C ALA A 61 -0.99 -11.87 -0.66
N ASP A 62 -0.62 -12.60 -1.70
CA ASP A 62 0.10 -13.88 -1.57
C ASP A 62 1.47 -13.70 -0.90
N TYR A 63 2.19 -12.63 -1.24
CA TYR A 63 3.46 -12.32 -0.60
C TYR A 63 3.29 -12.06 0.90
N LEU A 64 2.31 -11.24 1.28
CA LEU A 64 2.01 -10.97 2.69
C LEU A 64 1.65 -12.24 3.45
N ALA A 65 0.82 -13.11 2.87
CA ALA A 65 0.44 -14.40 3.48
C ALA A 65 1.66 -15.28 3.74
N ARG A 66 2.60 -15.39 2.79
CA ARG A 66 3.86 -16.11 2.94
C ARG A 66 4.75 -15.53 4.02
N VAL A 67 4.89 -14.19 4.05
CA VAL A 67 5.65 -13.49 5.10
C VAL A 67 5.04 -13.76 6.48
N ALA A 68 3.72 -13.64 6.60
CA ALA A 68 3.00 -13.87 7.86
C ALA A 68 3.13 -15.31 8.37
N ALA A 69 3.15 -16.30 7.47
CA ALA A 69 3.36 -17.71 7.81
C ALA A 69 4.80 -17.99 8.29
N LEU A 70 5.81 -17.33 7.69
CA LEU A 70 7.23 -17.49 8.07
C LEU A 70 7.53 -16.84 9.43
N TRP A 71 6.88 -15.75 9.78
CA TRP A 71 7.07 -15.01 11.03
C TRP A 71 5.75 -14.88 11.79
N GLN A 72 5.36 -15.96 12.47
CA GLN A 72 4.14 -15.98 13.26
C GLN A 72 4.24 -15.07 14.49
N ASN A 73 3.10 -14.48 14.88
CA ASN A 73 2.97 -13.64 16.08
C ASN A 73 3.89 -12.41 16.12
N VAL A 74 4.30 -11.90 14.97
CA VAL A 74 5.16 -10.73 14.88
C VAL A 74 4.33 -9.56 14.34
N PRO A 75 4.40 -8.35 14.92
CA PRO A 75 3.74 -7.15 14.39
C PRO A 75 4.21 -6.83 12.97
N ILE A 76 3.31 -6.30 12.15
CA ILE A 76 3.55 -6.02 10.73
C ILE A 76 3.20 -4.57 10.42
N VAL A 77 4.09 -3.90 9.70
CA VAL A 77 3.83 -2.61 9.07
C VAL A 77 3.96 -2.81 7.56
N LEU A 78 2.97 -2.33 6.82
CA LEU A 78 2.97 -2.36 5.37
C LEU A 78 3.27 -0.97 4.83
N THR A 79 4.00 -0.88 3.72
CA THR A 79 4.29 0.40 3.09
C THR A 79 4.55 0.25 1.61
N GLY A 80 4.38 1.35 0.88
CA GLY A 80 4.76 1.45 -0.53
C GLY A 80 4.50 2.84 -1.08
N HIS A 81 5.19 3.17 -2.15
CA HIS A 81 5.04 4.42 -2.88
C HIS A 81 4.30 4.17 -4.20
N SER A 82 3.46 5.09 -4.62
CA SER A 82 2.69 5.01 -5.87
C SER A 82 1.90 3.70 -5.96
N LYS A 83 2.01 2.90 -7.02
CA LYS A 83 1.42 1.56 -7.13
C LYS A 83 1.67 0.72 -5.86
N GLY A 84 2.89 0.75 -5.31
CA GLY A 84 3.24 0.01 -4.09
C GLY A 84 2.39 0.40 -2.87
N GLY A 85 1.97 1.67 -2.78
CA GLY A 85 1.05 2.14 -1.74
C GLY A 85 -0.35 1.55 -1.87
N ASN A 86 -0.84 1.37 -3.10
CA ASN A 86 -2.10 0.66 -3.37
C ASN A 86 -1.96 -0.84 -3.06
N LEU A 87 -0.85 -1.48 -3.48
CA LEU A 87 -0.57 -2.89 -3.19
C LEU A 87 -0.53 -3.17 -1.68
N ALA A 88 0.05 -2.27 -0.88
CA ALA A 88 0.09 -2.40 0.58
C ALA A 88 -1.32 -2.43 1.20
N VAL A 89 -2.21 -1.55 0.74
CA VAL A 89 -3.60 -1.54 1.21
C VAL A 89 -4.35 -2.78 0.72
N TYR A 90 -4.17 -3.17 -0.55
CA TYR A 90 -4.81 -4.35 -1.11
C TYR A 90 -4.40 -5.63 -0.36
N ALA A 91 -3.12 -5.81 -0.10
CA ALA A 91 -2.61 -6.96 0.63
C ALA A 91 -3.20 -7.03 2.05
N ALA A 92 -3.31 -5.89 2.74
CA ALA A 92 -3.87 -5.81 4.08
C ALA A 92 -5.36 -6.20 4.11
N MET A 93 -6.17 -5.64 3.22
CA MET A 93 -7.62 -5.87 3.25
C MET A 93 -8.00 -7.30 2.84
N ASN A 94 -7.14 -7.99 2.08
CA ASN A 94 -7.36 -9.38 1.66
C ASN A 94 -6.57 -10.40 2.52
N ALA A 95 -5.92 -9.96 3.59
CA ALA A 95 -5.26 -10.88 4.53
C ALA A 95 -6.28 -11.63 5.40
N GLU A 96 -5.89 -12.79 5.92
CA GLU A 96 -6.65 -13.51 6.94
C GLU A 96 -6.75 -12.68 8.23
N ASP A 97 -7.77 -12.91 9.04
CA ASP A 97 -8.07 -12.08 10.21
C ASP A 97 -6.94 -12.08 11.24
N ASP A 98 -6.29 -13.23 11.47
CA ASP A 98 -5.12 -13.36 12.35
C ASP A 98 -3.91 -12.54 11.86
N VAL A 99 -3.77 -12.39 10.55
CA VAL A 99 -2.74 -11.53 9.94
C VAL A 99 -3.14 -10.06 10.06
N LYS A 100 -4.42 -9.73 9.80
CA LYS A 100 -4.93 -8.37 9.98
C LYS A 100 -4.69 -7.87 11.40
N ASP A 101 -4.93 -8.69 12.41
CA ASP A 101 -4.75 -8.33 13.83
C ASP A 101 -3.31 -7.95 14.17
N ARG A 102 -2.35 -8.43 13.40
CA ARG A 102 -0.91 -8.13 13.53
C ARG A 102 -0.48 -6.89 12.76
N ILE A 103 -1.31 -6.38 11.84
CA ILE A 103 -1.00 -5.17 11.06
C ILE A 103 -1.22 -3.95 11.93
N GLU A 104 -0.13 -3.26 12.29
CA GLU A 104 -0.16 -2.04 13.09
C GLU A 104 -0.49 -0.80 12.26
N ARG A 105 0.13 -0.67 11.08
CA ARG A 105 -0.05 0.48 10.17
C ARG A 105 0.18 0.09 8.72
N ILE A 106 -0.48 0.83 7.84
CA ILE A 106 -0.39 0.70 6.38
C ILE A 106 -0.08 2.09 5.81
N TYR A 107 1.16 2.33 5.42
CA TYR A 107 1.59 3.60 4.85
C TYR A 107 1.47 3.57 3.33
N SER A 108 0.49 4.29 2.79
CA SER A 108 0.32 4.49 1.35
C SER A 108 0.88 5.86 0.97
N LEU A 109 2.09 5.87 0.40
CA LEU A 109 2.81 7.08 0.01
C LEU A 109 2.44 7.40 -1.44
N ASP A 110 1.59 8.41 -1.63
CA ASP A 110 1.10 8.86 -2.95
C ASP A 110 0.48 7.74 -3.80
N GLY A 111 -0.09 6.72 -3.13
CA GLY A 111 -0.71 5.60 -3.81
C GLY A 111 -2.06 5.98 -4.44
N PRO A 112 -2.42 5.41 -5.61
CA PRO A 112 -3.75 5.57 -6.17
C PRO A 112 -4.82 4.99 -5.23
N GLY A 113 -6.03 5.54 -5.31
CA GLY A 113 -7.19 5.06 -4.57
C GLY A 113 -7.75 3.75 -5.14
N PHE A 114 -8.87 3.32 -4.57
CA PHE A 114 -9.65 2.16 -5.03
C PHE A 114 -10.99 2.62 -5.61
N PRO A 115 -11.63 1.80 -6.45
CA PRO A 115 -13.01 2.04 -6.88
C PRO A 115 -13.95 2.21 -5.67
N GLU A 116 -14.99 3.01 -5.82
CA GLU A 116 -15.94 3.32 -4.73
C GLU A 116 -16.55 2.05 -4.12
N ALA A 117 -16.88 1.06 -4.95
CA ALA A 117 -17.41 -0.23 -4.48
C ALA A 117 -16.44 -0.95 -3.53
N VAL A 118 -15.13 -0.85 -3.78
CA VAL A 118 -14.09 -1.43 -2.93
C VAL A 118 -13.95 -0.65 -1.63
N VAL A 119 -13.93 0.69 -1.70
CA VAL A 119 -13.84 1.55 -0.50
C VAL A 119 -15.02 1.32 0.44
N ASN A 120 -16.18 0.97 -0.09
CA ASN A 120 -17.40 0.67 0.68
C ASN A 120 -17.51 -0.81 1.08
N SER A 121 -16.51 -1.65 0.78
CA SER A 121 -16.52 -3.07 1.14
C SER A 121 -16.15 -3.31 2.61
N PHE A 122 -16.54 -4.48 3.11
CA PHE A 122 -16.17 -4.92 4.47
C PHE A 122 -14.65 -5.10 4.60
N GLU A 123 -14.00 -5.63 3.60
CA GLU A 123 -12.56 -5.88 3.56
C GLU A 123 -11.77 -4.58 3.72
N TYR A 124 -12.16 -3.52 2.99
CA TYR A 124 -11.52 -2.22 3.12
C TYR A 124 -11.80 -1.62 4.50
N ALA A 125 -13.04 -1.69 4.97
CA ALA A 125 -13.44 -1.17 6.28
C ALA A 125 -12.67 -1.83 7.43
N SER A 126 -12.36 -3.13 7.32
CA SER A 126 -11.64 -3.90 8.34
C SER A 126 -10.20 -3.43 8.61
N VAL A 127 -9.61 -2.65 7.71
CA VAL A 127 -8.23 -2.13 7.83
C VAL A 127 -8.14 -0.60 7.72
N SER A 128 -9.24 0.07 7.46
CA SER A 128 -9.27 1.50 7.14
C SER A 128 -8.69 2.41 8.22
N ASP A 129 -8.88 2.07 9.49
CA ASP A 129 -8.36 2.78 10.67
C ASP A 129 -6.82 2.71 10.81
N ARG A 130 -6.20 1.75 10.12
CA ARG A 130 -4.75 1.53 10.10
C ARG A 130 -4.07 2.17 8.90
N ILE A 131 -4.84 2.69 7.92
CA ILE A 131 -4.31 3.31 6.71
C ILE A 131 -3.87 4.74 7.00
N VAL A 132 -2.62 5.02 6.71
CA VAL A 132 -2.03 6.35 6.71
C VAL A 132 -1.64 6.70 5.27
N LYS A 133 -2.42 7.56 4.63
CA LYS A 133 -2.13 8.03 3.28
C LYS A 133 -1.37 9.35 3.34
N ILE A 134 -0.20 9.40 2.72
CA ILE A 134 0.65 10.59 2.63
C ILE A 134 0.71 11.01 1.17
N VAL A 135 0.27 12.23 0.87
CA VAL A 135 0.17 12.75 -0.49
C VAL A 135 0.94 14.07 -0.57
N PRO A 136 1.86 14.26 -1.54
CA PRO A 136 2.47 15.56 -1.79
C PRO A 136 1.43 16.59 -2.21
N ASP A 137 1.59 17.86 -1.83
CA ASP A 137 0.65 18.92 -2.21
C ASP A 137 0.53 19.11 -3.73
N SER A 138 1.54 18.68 -4.49
CA SER A 138 1.60 18.73 -5.96
C SER A 138 1.22 17.42 -6.65
N SER A 139 0.75 16.41 -5.91
CA SER A 139 0.46 15.10 -6.51
C SER A 139 -0.76 15.15 -7.42
N VAL A 140 -0.62 14.56 -8.61
CA VAL A 140 -1.72 14.31 -9.55
C VAL A 140 -2.35 12.93 -9.29
N VAL A 141 -1.58 11.98 -8.81
CA VAL A 141 -1.96 10.56 -8.63
C VAL A 141 -2.77 10.36 -7.35
N GLY A 142 -2.34 10.96 -6.25
CA GLY A 142 -2.96 10.77 -4.94
C GLY A 142 -4.35 11.39 -4.77
N HIS A 143 -4.77 12.24 -5.71
CA HIS A 143 -6.08 12.92 -5.71
C HIS A 143 -7.12 12.24 -6.61
N GLY A 144 -6.75 11.23 -7.39
CA GLY A 144 -7.65 10.49 -8.28
C GLY A 144 -8.49 9.48 -7.52
N VAL A 145 -9.81 9.65 -7.63
CA VAL A 145 -10.91 8.72 -7.27
C VAL A 145 -10.89 8.15 -5.85
N GLY A 146 -11.86 8.56 -5.05
CA GLY A 146 -12.28 7.90 -3.81
C GLY A 146 -11.88 8.59 -2.51
N ASN A 147 -12.76 9.44 -2.03
CA ASN A 147 -12.95 9.93 -0.67
C ASN A 147 -11.76 10.60 0.07
N SER A 148 -11.65 11.90 -0.14
CA SER A 148 -10.97 12.83 0.76
C SER A 148 -11.78 12.98 2.05
N ARG A 149 -11.55 12.16 3.06
CA ARG A 149 -12.03 12.45 4.41
C ARG A 149 -10.84 12.81 5.28
N THR A 150 -10.88 14.06 5.71
CA THR A 150 -10.03 14.73 6.71
C THR A 150 -8.54 14.77 6.43
N LEU A 151 -8.12 15.89 5.83
CA LEU A 151 -6.72 16.26 5.65
C LEU A 151 -6.16 16.86 6.96
N HIS A 152 -5.22 16.19 7.58
CA HIS A 152 -4.33 16.82 8.55
C HIS A 152 -3.07 17.27 7.84
N ARG A 153 -2.82 18.59 7.86
CA ARG A 153 -1.60 19.18 7.31
C ARG A 153 -0.47 18.97 8.31
N GLY A 154 0.42 18.04 8.01
CA GLY A 154 1.67 17.85 8.77
C GLY A 154 2.83 18.53 8.05
N GLU A 155 3.51 19.48 8.69
CA GLU A 155 4.78 20.02 8.22
C GLU A 155 5.92 19.20 8.78
N ILE A 156 6.66 18.49 7.91
CA ILE A 156 7.95 17.91 8.30
C ILE A 156 9.05 18.93 7.91
N ARG A 157 9.56 19.65 8.91
CA ARG A 157 10.72 20.53 8.73
C ARG A 157 12.00 19.68 8.64
N ARG A 158 12.52 19.48 7.45
CA ARG A 158 13.94 19.12 7.24
C ARG A 158 14.56 20.10 6.26
N GLY A 159 15.60 20.81 6.71
CA GLY A 159 16.56 21.64 6.01
C GLY A 159 16.19 22.12 4.60
N ARG A 160 16.41 23.32 4.27
CA ARG A 160 16.37 24.11 2.99
C ARG A 160 15.46 23.71 1.81
N HIS A 161 14.77 22.57 1.84
CA HIS A 161 13.76 22.20 0.86
C HIS A 161 12.44 21.91 1.60
N HIS A 162 11.49 22.81 1.45
CA HIS A 162 10.14 22.63 1.99
C HIS A 162 9.36 21.71 1.04
N ALA A 163 9.22 20.44 1.40
CA ALA A 163 8.22 19.59 0.79
C ALA A 163 6.98 19.59 1.72
N ALA A 164 5.86 20.12 1.25
CA ALA A 164 4.60 20.04 1.96
C ALA A 164 3.96 18.68 1.66
N PHE A 165 3.63 17.94 2.70
CA PHE A 165 2.92 16.65 2.61
C PHE A 165 1.58 16.77 3.31
N ARG A 166 0.55 16.15 2.74
CA ARG A 166 -0.73 15.95 3.38
C ARG A 166 -0.82 14.52 3.90
N VAL A 167 -1.15 14.37 5.18
CA VAL A 167 -1.41 13.07 5.79
C VAL A 167 -2.92 12.87 5.86
N LEU A 168 -3.40 11.83 5.20
CA LEU A 168 -4.78 11.40 5.24
C LEU A 168 -4.90 10.24 6.23
N LEU A 169 -5.60 10.47 7.33
CA LEU A 169 -6.02 9.38 8.22
C LEU A 169 -7.44 9.00 7.82
N ALA A 170 -7.69 7.73 7.60
CA ALA A 170 -9.05 7.23 7.48
C ALA A 170 -9.72 7.39 8.84
N ASP A 171 -10.85 8.11 8.88
CA ASP A 171 -11.57 8.37 10.13
C ASP A 171 -12.33 7.10 10.55
N ALA A 172 -11.92 6.51 11.67
CA ALA A 172 -12.49 5.29 12.24
C ALA A 172 -13.74 5.59 13.10
N ARG A 173 -14.51 6.64 12.79
CA ARG A 173 -15.73 6.98 13.55
C ARG A 173 -16.96 6.92 12.67
N ARG A 174 -17.62 5.77 12.68
CA ARG A 174 -19.09 5.65 12.74
C ARG A 174 -19.47 4.40 13.50
#